data_ed18047cd794f3c4806e04ca43133625
#
_entry.id   ed18047cd794f3c4806e04ca43133625
#
_cell.length_a   1.000
_cell.length_b   1.000
_cell.length_c   1.000
_cell.angle_alpha   90.00
_cell.angle_beta   90.00
_cell.angle_gamma   90.00
#
_symmetry.space_group_name_H-M   'P 1'
#
loop_
_entity.id
_entity.type
_entity.pdbx_description
1 polymer ?
#
loop_
_entity_poly.entity_id
_entity_poly.type
_entity_poly.pdbx_seq_one_letter_code
_entity_poly.pdbx_strand_id
1 'polypeptide(L)'
;SVLNAIRTGYRLIDTAAVYDNEDAVGEAVREAIAEGLCTREALFITSKLWVQDMANTGMAKAGIAASLKKSGLEYFDLYLLHQAMGDYFSAWRALEEAYEAGTLKAIGVSNFYPHVLANFCETVRIKPMVNQVELHPYFAQPAALEAMKHYHVQPEAWAPLGGGRHNPYQDALLRGIADAH
;
A
#
# COMPACT_ATOMS: atom_id res chain seq x y z
N SER A 1 -1.12 -13.99 12.68
CA SER A 1 -0.92 -12.60 13.15
C SER A 1 -2.02 -11.66 12.64
N VAL A 2 -2.42 -11.71 11.35
CA VAL A 2 -3.46 -10.83 10.76
C VAL A 2 -4.81 -10.99 11.48
N LEU A 3 -5.28 -12.22 11.70
CA LEU A 3 -6.52 -12.48 12.43
C LEU A 3 -6.52 -11.82 13.82
N ASN A 4 -5.40 -11.92 14.56
CA ASN A 4 -5.29 -11.29 15.87
C ASN A 4 -5.33 -9.74 15.75
N ALA A 5 -4.73 -9.16 14.72
CA ALA A 5 -4.83 -7.72 14.47
C ALA A 5 -6.30 -7.31 14.24
N ILE A 6 -7.04 -8.07 13.43
CA ILE A 6 -8.48 -7.80 13.19
C ILE A 6 -9.28 -7.92 14.50
N ARG A 7 -9.00 -8.93 15.34
CA ARG A 7 -9.64 -9.10 16.67
C ARG A 7 -9.38 -7.92 17.60
N THR A 8 -8.21 -7.28 17.50
CA THR A 8 -7.86 -6.09 18.31
C THR A 8 -8.30 -4.77 17.68
N GLY A 9 -9.03 -4.80 16.55
CA GLY A 9 -9.65 -3.61 15.96
C GLY A 9 -8.94 -3.05 14.72
N TYR A 10 -7.84 -3.65 14.25
CA TYR A 10 -7.25 -3.25 12.97
C TYR A 10 -8.22 -3.52 11.81
N ARG A 11 -8.28 -2.59 10.88
CA ARG A 11 -9.12 -2.70 9.68
C ARG A 11 -8.34 -2.46 8.39
N LEU A 12 -7.17 -1.82 8.45
CA LEU A 12 -6.23 -1.69 7.33
C LEU A 12 -5.15 -2.76 7.48
N ILE A 13 -5.03 -3.59 6.44
CA ILE A 13 -4.03 -4.68 6.36
C ILE A 13 -3.21 -4.47 5.09
N ASP A 14 -1.91 -4.35 5.26
CA ASP A 14 -0.96 -4.14 4.16
C ASP A 14 -0.14 -5.41 3.91
N THR A 15 -0.08 -5.82 2.65
CA THR A 15 0.77 -6.89 2.17
C THR A 15 1.40 -6.53 0.82
N ALA A 16 2.11 -7.44 0.19
CA ALA A 16 2.66 -7.30 -1.16
C ALA A 16 2.95 -8.67 -1.76
N ALA A 17 2.97 -8.76 -3.10
CA ALA A 17 3.32 -9.98 -3.81
C ALA A 17 4.68 -10.55 -3.37
N VAL A 18 5.68 -9.67 -3.15
CA VAL A 18 7.04 -10.06 -2.73
C VAL A 18 7.13 -10.55 -1.29
N TYR A 19 6.14 -10.29 -0.43
CA TYR A 19 6.16 -10.78 0.96
C TYR A 19 5.80 -12.27 1.08
N ASP A 20 5.34 -12.86 0.00
CA ASP A 20 5.00 -14.28 -0.13
C ASP A 20 4.01 -14.79 0.95
N ASN A 21 3.06 -13.94 1.33
CA ASN A 21 2.09 -14.20 2.40
C ASN A 21 0.65 -13.77 2.06
N GLU A 22 0.35 -13.43 0.80
CA GLU A 22 -0.99 -12.99 0.39
C GLU A 22 -2.07 -14.05 0.63
N ASP A 23 -1.73 -15.33 0.52
CA ASP A 23 -2.58 -16.48 0.84
C ASP A 23 -2.96 -16.50 2.34
N ALA A 24 -1.99 -16.34 3.22
CA ALA A 24 -2.21 -16.29 4.67
C ALA A 24 -3.02 -15.04 5.08
N VAL A 25 -2.84 -13.91 4.38
CA VAL A 25 -3.68 -12.71 4.59
C VAL A 25 -5.12 -13.01 4.19
N GLY A 26 -5.33 -13.58 3.00
CA GLY A 26 -6.66 -13.91 2.51
C GLY A 26 -7.37 -14.96 3.40
N GLU A 27 -6.65 -15.95 3.91
CA GLU A 27 -7.18 -16.93 4.87
C GLU A 27 -7.65 -16.25 6.15
N ALA A 28 -6.82 -15.38 6.74
CA ALA A 28 -7.16 -14.64 7.95
C ALA A 28 -8.37 -13.70 7.76
N VAL A 29 -8.51 -13.09 6.58
CA VAL A 29 -9.68 -12.27 6.23
C VAL A 29 -10.95 -13.12 6.20
N ARG A 30 -10.93 -14.28 5.52
CA ARG A 30 -12.08 -15.19 5.45
C ARG A 30 -12.46 -15.72 6.84
N GLU A 31 -11.48 -16.08 7.65
CA GLU A 31 -11.70 -16.56 9.02
C GLU A 31 -12.33 -15.46 9.88
N ALA A 32 -11.82 -14.21 9.81
CA ALA A 32 -12.40 -13.09 10.54
C ALA A 32 -13.85 -12.81 10.18
N ILE A 33 -14.21 -12.93 8.90
CA ILE A 33 -15.59 -12.78 8.42
C ILE A 33 -16.46 -13.94 8.91
N ALA A 34 -15.96 -15.18 8.83
CA ALA A 34 -16.68 -16.36 9.30
C ALA A 34 -16.94 -16.35 10.81
N GLU A 35 -16.01 -15.78 11.60
CA GLU A 35 -16.18 -15.55 13.06
C GLU A 35 -17.11 -14.35 13.36
N GLY A 36 -17.57 -13.60 12.37
CA GLY A 36 -18.42 -12.41 12.59
C GLY A 36 -17.70 -11.20 13.19
N LEU A 37 -16.36 -11.16 13.11
CA LEU A 37 -15.56 -10.05 13.65
C LEU A 37 -15.72 -8.76 12.81
N CYS A 38 -15.96 -8.91 11.51
CA CYS A 38 -16.17 -7.81 10.56
C CYS A 38 -16.78 -8.34 9.26
N THR A 39 -17.24 -7.42 8.40
CA THR A 39 -17.58 -7.72 6.99
C THR A 39 -16.36 -7.44 6.10
N ARG A 40 -16.39 -7.90 4.83
CA ARG A 40 -15.33 -7.60 3.85
C ARG A 40 -15.19 -6.09 3.62
N GLU A 41 -16.30 -5.38 3.56
CA GLU A 41 -16.37 -3.93 3.31
C GLU A 41 -15.83 -3.10 4.48
N ALA A 42 -15.79 -3.68 5.67
CA ALA A 42 -15.19 -3.04 6.84
C ALA A 42 -13.66 -3.14 6.87
N LEU A 43 -13.07 -3.97 5.99
CA LEU A 43 -11.63 -4.14 5.87
C LEU A 43 -11.09 -3.36 4.68
N PHE A 44 -9.92 -2.75 4.84
CA PHE A 44 -9.14 -2.12 3.80
C PHE A 44 -7.87 -2.93 3.57
N ILE A 45 -7.81 -3.66 2.45
CA ILE A 45 -6.70 -4.57 2.14
C ILE A 45 -5.86 -3.98 1.03
N THR A 46 -4.58 -3.75 1.32
CA THR A 46 -3.58 -3.27 0.37
C THR A 46 -2.66 -4.41 -0.05
N SER A 47 -2.38 -4.52 -1.36
CA SER A 47 -1.26 -5.30 -1.87
C SER A 47 -0.46 -4.49 -2.89
N LYS A 48 0.66 -5.04 -3.37
CA LYS A 48 1.61 -4.30 -4.22
C LYS A 48 2.20 -5.20 -5.29
N LEU A 49 2.30 -4.68 -6.52
CA LEU A 49 2.97 -5.33 -7.64
C LEU A 49 4.48 -5.22 -7.48
N TRP A 50 5.18 -6.35 -7.59
CA TRP A 50 6.63 -6.34 -7.49
C TRP A 50 7.31 -6.02 -8.83
N VAL A 51 8.55 -5.55 -8.78
CA VAL A 51 9.28 -5.01 -9.94
C VAL A 51 9.48 -6.01 -11.08
N GLN A 52 9.58 -7.31 -10.79
CA GLN A 52 9.71 -8.34 -11.82
C GLN A 52 8.46 -8.44 -12.71
N ASP A 53 7.29 -8.09 -12.19
CA ASP A 53 6.03 -8.11 -12.93
C ASP A 53 5.75 -6.79 -13.66
N MET A 54 6.65 -5.80 -13.57
CA MET A 54 6.48 -4.47 -14.18
C MET A 54 7.13 -4.34 -15.56
N ALA A 55 7.64 -5.40 -16.16
CA ALA A 55 8.37 -5.31 -17.43
C ALA A 55 7.49 -4.88 -18.63
N ASN A 56 6.19 -5.11 -18.56
CA ASN A 56 5.20 -4.66 -19.54
C ASN A 56 3.77 -4.80 -18.96
N THR A 57 2.79 -4.22 -19.67
CA THR A 57 1.37 -4.28 -19.25
C THR A 57 0.83 -5.70 -19.11
N GLY A 58 1.25 -6.63 -19.96
CA GLY A 58 0.79 -8.04 -19.91
C GLY A 58 1.28 -8.75 -18.64
N MET A 59 2.54 -8.58 -18.27
CA MET A 59 3.10 -9.13 -17.04
C MET A 59 2.44 -8.49 -15.81
N ALA A 60 2.21 -7.19 -15.84
CA ALA A 60 1.54 -6.51 -14.74
C ALA A 60 0.10 -7.02 -14.53
N LYS A 61 -0.68 -7.24 -15.62
CA LYS A 61 -1.99 -7.88 -15.53
C LYS A 61 -1.92 -9.29 -14.94
N ALA A 62 -0.95 -10.08 -15.36
CA ALA A 62 -0.74 -11.43 -14.82
C ALA A 62 -0.38 -11.38 -13.32
N GLY A 63 0.47 -10.44 -12.88
CA GLY A 63 0.82 -10.22 -11.49
C GLY A 63 -0.40 -9.84 -10.62
N ILE A 64 -1.23 -8.90 -11.08
CA ILE A 64 -2.47 -8.52 -10.39
C ILE A 64 -3.39 -9.74 -10.25
N ALA A 65 -3.60 -10.50 -11.33
CA ALA A 65 -4.43 -11.69 -11.31
C ALA A 65 -3.87 -12.78 -10.38
N ALA A 66 -2.55 -12.94 -10.33
CA ALA A 66 -1.87 -13.86 -9.42
C ALA A 66 -2.07 -13.46 -7.94
N SER A 67 -1.96 -12.18 -7.59
CA SER A 67 -2.23 -11.65 -6.24
C SER A 67 -3.68 -11.90 -5.81
N LEU A 68 -4.66 -11.61 -6.68
CA LEU A 68 -6.07 -11.89 -6.40
C LEU A 68 -6.32 -13.39 -6.19
N LYS A 69 -5.76 -14.23 -7.06
CA LYS A 69 -5.88 -15.68 -6.95
C LYS A 69 -5.21 -16.20 -5.67
N LYS A 70 -4.02 -15.72 -5.34
CA LYS A 70 -3.25 -16.16 -4.17
C LYS A 70 -3.96 -15.79 -2.87
N SER A 71 -4.45 -14.56 -2.76
CA SER A 71 -5.22 -14.10 -1.60
C SER A 71 -6.63 -14.73 -1.54
N GLY A 72 -7.20 -15.15 -2.67
CA GLY A 72 -8.58 -15.59 -2.77
C GLY A 72 -9.59 -14.48 -2.51
N LEU A 73 -9.18 -13.21 -2.71
CA LEU A 73 -10.05 -12.05 -2.61
C LEU A 73 -10.63 -11.69 -3.99
N GLU A 74 -11.85 -11.17 -4.01
CA GLU A 74 -12.49 -10.69 -5.24
C GLU A 74 -11.92 -9.34 -5.70
N TYR A 75 -11.44 -8.52 -4.76
CA TYR A 75 -10.86 -7.21 -5.01
C TYR A 75 -9.85 -6.82 -3.92
N PHE A 76 -8.93 -5.93 -4.26
CA PHE A 76 -8.15 -5.15 -3.28
C PHE A 76 -8.72 -3.75 -3.14
N ASP A 77 -8.69 -3.21 -1.92
CA ASP A 77 -9.10 -1.83 -1.65
C ASP A 77 -8.08 -0.84 -2.19
N LEU A 78 -6.79 -1.18 -2.11
CA LEU A 78 -5.69 -0.42 -2.68
C LEU A 78 -4.65 -1.38 -3.28
N TYR A 79 -4.16 -1.04 -4.47
CA TYR A 79 -3.06 -1.78 -5.09
C TYR A 79 -1.97 -0.83 -5.57
N LEU A 80 -0.73 -1.10 -5.19
CA LEU A 80 0.39 -0.19 -5.42
C LEU A 80 1.41 -0.76 -6.40
N LEU A 81 2.06 0.10 -7.19
CA LEU A 81 3.38 -0.19 -7.71
C LEU A 81 4.38 -0.11 -6.55
N HIS A 82 5.07 -1.20 -6.23
CA HIS A 82 5.87 -1.31 -5.00
C HIS A 82 7.12 -0.44 -5.00
N GLN A 83 7.72 -0.23 -6.17
CA GLN A 83 8.93 0.57 -6.36
C GLN A 83 8.87 1.34 -7.68
N ALA A 84 9.53 2.48 -7.73
CA ALA A 84 9.75 3.27 -8.94
C ALA A 84 10.86 2.69 -9.81
N MET A 85 10.72 1.43 -10.24
CA MET A 85 11.73 0.66 -10.99
C MET A 85 11.09 -0.06 -12.17
N GLY A 86 11.88 -0.37 -13.20
CA GLY A 86 11.41 -1.05 -14.40
C GLY A 86 10.49 -0.17 -15.25
N ASP A 87 9.61 -0.79 -16.04
CA ASP A 87 8.63 -0.08 -16.86
C ASP A 87 7.34 0.15 -16.07
N TYR A 88 7.43 0.96 -15.02
CA TYR A 88 6.28 1.28 -14.18
C TYR A 88 5.17 2.05 -14.92
N PHE A 89 5.45 2.69 -16.03
CA PHE A 89 4.41 3.31 -16.88
C PHE A 89 3.54 2.27 -17.57
N SER A 90 4.15 1.23 -18.14
CA SER A 90 3.37 0.11 -18.72
C SER A 90 2.62 -0.68 -17.67
N ALA A 91 3.23 -0.89 -16.50
CA ALA A 91 2.58 -1.53 -15.35
C ALA A 91 1.38 -0.70 -14.85
N TRP A 92 1.51 0.63 -14.80
CA TRP A 92 0.42 1.51 -14.38
C TRP A 92 -0.82 1.39 -15.25
N ARG A 93 -0.67 1.23 -16.56
CA ARG A 93 -1.81 0.98 -17.46
C ARG A 93 -2.61 -0.26 -17.07
N ALA A 94 -1.94 -1.31 -16.59
CA ALA A 94 -2.63 -2.49 -16.08
C ALA A 94 -3.42 -2.19 -14.80
N LEU A 95 -2.88 -1.36 -13.90
CA LEU A 95 -3.59 -0.93 -12.70
C LEU A 95 -4.80 -0.05 -13.06
N GLU A 96 -4.66 0.89 -14.01
CA GLU A 96 -5.76 1.72 -14.50
C GLU A 96 -6.92 0.86 -15.04
N GLU A 97 -6.60 -0.14 -15.88
CA GLU A 97 -7.62 -1.05 -16.42
C GLU A 97 -8.29 -1.89 -15.32
N ALA A 98 -7.54 -2.40 -14.35
CA ALA A 98 -8.07 -3.17 -13.24
C ALA A 98 -8.93 -2.30 -12.29
N TYR A 99 -8.59 -1.02 -12.13
CA TYR A 99 -9.39 -0.04 -11.40
C TYR A 99 -10.72 0.22 -12.11
N GLU A 100 -10.71 0.45 -13.42
CA GLU A 100 -11.92 0.64 -14.22
C GLU A 100 -12.81 -0.61 -14.24
N ALA A 101 -12.21 -1.80 -14.20
CA ALA A 101 -12.92 -3.07 -14.06
C ALA A 101 -13.48 -3.32 -12.65
N GLY A 102 -13.07 -2.53 -11.66
CA GLY A 102 -13.53 -2.62 -10.27
C GLY A 102 -12.88 -3.72 -9.43
N THR A 103 -11.86 -4.40 -9.94
CA THR A 103 -11.07 -5.38 -9.18
C THR A 103 -10.03 -4.72 -8.26
N LEU A 104 -9.67 -3.49 -8.52
CA LEU A 104 -8.92 -2.60 -7.63
C LEU A 104 -9.80 -1.40 -7.31
N LYS A 105 -10.06 -1.12 -6.04
CA LYS A 105 -10.93 0.00 -5.62
C LYS A 105 -10.20 1.34 -5.58
N ALA A 106 -8.88 1.30 -5.35
CA ALA A 106 -7.97 2.42 -5.48
C ALA A 106 -6.63 1.93 -6.02
N ILE A 107 -5.89 2.81 -6.69
CA ILE A 107 -4.57 2.53 -7.23
C ILE A 107 -3.58 3.61 -6.80
N GLY A 108 -2.35 3.18 -6.52
CA GLY A 108 -1.31 4.08 -6.04
C GLY A 108 0.09 3.56 -6.33
N VAL A 109 1.04 4.25 -5.77
CA VAL A 109 2.47 3.97 -5.93
C VAL A 109 3.14 3.89 -4.57
N SER A 110 4.36 3.34 -4.53
CA SER A 110 5.18 3.33 -3.33
C SER A 110 6.62 3.69 -3.71
N ASN A 111 7.26 4.50 -2.86
CA ASN A 111 8.62 4.97 -3.06
C ASN A 111 8.82 5.86 -4.31
N PHE A 112 7.79 6.58 -4.73
CA PHE A 112 7.88 7.60 -5.76
C PHE A 112 8.26 8.94 -5.11
N TYR A 113 9.55 9.26 -5.13
CA TYR A 113 10.07 10.50 -4.55
C TYR A 113 9.78 11.70 -5.47
N PRO A 114 9.94 12.97 -5.01
CA PRO A 114 9.33 14.13 -5.64
C PRO A 114 9.47 14.25 -7.15
N HIS A 115 10.69 14.09 -7.70
CA HIS A 115 10.93 14.24 -9.14
C HIS A 115 10.31 13.10 -9.96
N VAL A 116 10.30 11.87 -9.43
CA VAL A 116 9.66 10.72 -10.07
C VAL A 116 8.14 10.86 -10.00
N LEU A 117 7.60 11.23 -8.84
CA LEU A 117 6.17 11.45 -8.65
C LEU A 117 5.64 12.55 -9.58
N ALA A 118 6.36 13.67 -9.68
CA ALA A 118 6.00 14.77 -10.57
C ALA A 118 5.91 14.30 -12.02
N ASN A 119 6.98 13.70 -12.56
CA ASN A 119 6.97 13.18 -13.92
C ASN A 119 5.84 12.15 -14.15
N PHE A 120 5.59 11.31 -13.17
CA PHE A 120 4.54 10.29 -13.24
C PHE A 120 3.15 10.92 -13.29
N CYS A 121 2.84 11.85 -12.38
CA CYS A 121 1.53 12.51 -12.31
C CYS A 121 1.21 13.36 -13.53
N GLU A 122 2.23 13.93 -14.22
CA GLU A 122 2.04 14.69 -15.45
C GLU A 122 1.87 13.80 -16.70
N THR A 123 2.21 12.50 -16.59
CA THR A 123 2.24 11.60 -17.75
C THR A 123 1.05 10.63 -17.76
N VAL A 124 0.60 10.17 -16.60
CA VAL A 124 -0.44 9.13 -16.50
C VAL A 124 -1.86 9.70 -16.64
N ARG A 125 -2.78 8.88 -17.13
CA ARG A 125 -4.19 9.27 -17.32
C ARG A 125 -4.93 9.38 -15.98
N ILE A 126 -4.79 8.38 -15.10
CA ILE A 126 -5.33 8.39 -13.75
C ILE A 126 -4.15 8.62 -12.79
N LYS A 127 -4.16 9.72 -12.05
CA LYS A 127 -3.12 10.00 -11.07
C LYS A 127 -3.17 8.98 -9.93
N PRO A 128 -2.02 8.63 -9.33
CA PRO A 128 -2.02 7.78 -8.15
C PRO A 128 -2.81 8.43 -7.01
N MET A 129 -3.63 7.65 -6.33
CA MET A 129 -4.43 8.12 -5.20
C MET A 129 -3.62 8.17 -3.91
N VAL A 130 -2.63 7.25 -3.81
CA VAL A 130 -1.76 7.08 -2.64
C VAL A 130 -0.31 6.98 -3.10
N ASN A 131 0.63 7.52 -2.32
CA ASN A 131 2.05 7.22 -2.42
C ASN A 131 2.55 6.79 -1.03
N GLN A 132 2.88 5.51 -0.90
CA GLN A 132 3.38 4.93 0.34
C GLN A 132 4.91 5.08 0.40
N VAL A 133 5.42 5.84 1.36
CA VAL A 133 6.85 6.13 1.53
C VAL A 133 7.31 5.87 2.96
N GLU A 134 8.62 5.72 3.19
CA GLU A 134 9.15 5.72 4.55
C GLU A 134 8.82 7.06 5.22
N LEU A 135 8.08 7.01 6.31
CA LEU A 135 7.66 8.22 7.01
C LEU A 135 7.48 7.94 8.50
N HIS A 136 8.29 8.59 9.32
CA HIS A 136 8.28 8.44 10.79
C HIS A 136 8.97 9.66 11.42
N PRO A 137 8.94 9.85 12.77
CA PRO A 137 9.51 11.02 13.44
C PRO A 137 10.98 11.29 13.12
N TYR A 138 11.76 10.26 12.79
CA TYR A 138 13.18 10.39 12.43
C TYR A 138 13.41 10.58 10.92
N PHE A 139 12.36 10.48 10.10
CA PHE A 139 12.42 10.69 8.66
C PHE A 139 11.10 11.28 8.14
N ALA A 140 10.91 12.57 8.36
CA ALA A 140 9.65 13.28 8.14
C ALA A 140 9.37 13.67 6.66
N GLN A 141 10.35 13.62 5.78
CA GLN A 141 10.25 13.82 4.34
C GLN A 141 9.41 15.05 3.87
N PRO A 142 9.68 16.28 4.34
CA PRO A 142 8.82 17.42 4.05
C PRO A 142 8.67 17.72 2.54
N ALA A 143 9.73 17.55 1.75
CA ALA A 143 9.68 17.74 0.30
C ALA A 143 8.79 16.71 -0.41
N ALA A 144 8.80 15.45 0.05
CA ALA A 144 7.92 14.42 -0.49
C ALA A 144 6.45 14.69 -0.15
N LEU A 145 6.17 15.13 1.08
CA LEU A 145 4.83 15.51 1.52
C LEU A 145 4.29 16.71 0.73
N GLU A 146 5.14 17.73 0.47
CA GLU A 146 4.75 18.88 -0.34
C GLU A 146 4.43 18.49 -1.78
N ALA A 147 5.26 17.64 -2.41
CA ALA A 147 5.00 17.14 -3.75
C ALA A 147 3.69 16.35 -3.81
N MET A 148 3.45 15.44 -2.86
CA MET A 148 2.20 14.69 -2.79
C MET A 148 0.98 15.61 -2.61
N LYS A 149 1.09 16.63 -1.75
CA LYS A 149 0.05 17.64 -1.58
C LYS A 149 -0.25 18.40 -2.88
N HIS A 150 0.79 18.79 -3.61
CA HIS A 150 0.65 19.51 -4.90
C HIS A 150 -0.13 18.68 -5.92
N TYR A 151 0.13 17.38 -6.01
CA TYR A 151 -0.54 16.48 -6.96
C TYR A 151 -1.83 15.86 -6.43
N HIS A 152 -2.26 16.19 -5.22
CA HIS A 152 -3.43 15.60 -4.53
C HIS A 152 -3.29 14.08 -4.33
N VAL A 153 -2.08 13.63 -4.05
CA VAL A 153 -1.75 12.23 -3.73
C VAL A 153 -1.70 12.08 -2.21
N GLN A 154 -2.45 11.12 -1.67
CA GLN A 154 -2.47 10.86 -0.23
C GLN A 154 -1.14 10.22 0.20
N PRO A 155 -0.40 10.81 1.17
CA PRO A 155 0.74 10.12 1.76
C PRO A 155 0.29 8.97 2.65
N GLU A 156 1.00 7.85 2.58
CA GLU A 156 0.90 6.72 3.48
C GLU A 156 2.29 6.36 3.99
N ALA A 157 2.40 6.01 5.29
CA ALA A 157 3.67 5.72 5.92
C ALA A 157 3.95 4.22 5.92
N TRP A 158 5.06 3.77 5.32
CA TRP A 158 5.63 2.50 5.74
C TRP A 158 6.66 2.72 6.85
N ALA A 159 6.84 1.71 7.72
CA ALA A 159 7.64 1.79 8.94
C ALA A 159 7.35 3.01 9.84
N PRO A 160 6.07 3.36 10.15
CA PRO A 160 5.74 4.57 10.90
C PRO A 160 6.34 4.62 12.31
N LEU A 161 6.74 3.47 12.84
CA LEU A 161 7.42 3.32 14.14
C LEU A 161 8.94 3.10 14.01
N GLY A 162 9.54 3.47 12.85
CA GLY A 162 10.98 3.41 12.64
C GLY A 162 11.54 2.05 12.21
N GLY A 163 10.68 1.08 11.83
CA GLY A 163 11.06 -0.19 11.22
C GLY A 163 12.01 -1.07 12.07
N GLY A 164 12.00 -0.92 13.38
CA GLY A 164 12.91 -1.62 14.30
C GLY A 164 14.33 -1.05 14.37
N ARG A 165 14.67 -0.05 13.55
CA ARG A 165 15.98 0.64 13.59
C ARG A 165 16.05 1.68 14.71
N HIS A 166 14.91 2.24 15.07
CA HIS A 166 14.72 3.19 16.15
C HIS A 166 13.62 2.68 17.09
N ASN A 167 13.74 2.99 18.37
CA ASN A 167 12.70 2.66 19.34
C ASN A 167 11.99 3.95 19.79
N PRO A 168 10.92 4.38 19.11
CA PRO A 168 10.21 5.60 19.45
C PRO A 168 9.60 5.56 20.85
N TYR A 169 9.32 4.38 21.39
CA TYR A 169 8.78 4.21 22.74
C TYR A 169 9.80 4.52 23.86
N GLN A 170 11.10 4.56 23.54
CA GLN A 170 12.17 4.91 24.46
C GLN A 170 12.75 6.31 24.21
N ASP A 171 12.31 6.99 23.17
CA ASP A 171 12.73 8.35 22.86
C ASP A 171 12.16 9.32 23.89
N ALA A 172 13.04 10.05 24.59
CA ALA A 172 12.64 10.93 25.69
C ALA A 172 11.74 12.09 25.25
N LEU A 173 11.96 12.62 24.04
CA LEU A 173 11.12 13.70 23.48
C LEU A 173 9.72 13.18 23.15
N LEU A 174 9.64 12.04 22.44
CA LEU A 174 8.36 11.44 22.08
C LEU A 174 7.57 11.01 23.32
N ARG A 175 8.23 10.46 24.33
CA ARG A 175 7.60 10.14 25.63
C ARG A 175 7.08 11.39 26.31
N GLY A 176 7.88 12.47 26.37
CA GLY A 176 7.44 13.73 26.96
C GLY A 176 6.20 14.32 26.27
N ILE A 177 6.07 14.16 24.94
CA ILE A 177 4.86 14.54 24.20
C ILE A 177 3.68 13.62 24.57
N ALA A 178 3.89 12.32 24.60
CA ALA A 178 2.84 11.35 24.95
C ALA A 178 2.33 11.55 26.40
N ASP A 179 3.23 11.87 27.34
CA ASP A 179 2.86 12.13 28.74
C ASP A 179 2.07 13.44 28.92
N ALA A 180 2.14 14.35 27.94
CA ALA A 180 1.43 15.63 27.95
C ALA A 180 0.03 15.57 27.31
N HIS A 181 -0.32 14.48 26.59
CA HIS A 181 -1.58 14.28 25.86
C HIS A 181 -2.23 12.93 26.16
#